data_1dce33fab0b46fa9ec9d2030a23c2bd6
#
_entry.id   1dce33fab0b46fa9ec9d2030a23c2bd6
#
_cell.length_a   1.000
_cell.length_b   1.000
_cell.length_c   1.000
_cell.angle_alpha   90.00
_cell.angle_beta   90.00
_cell.angle_gamma   90.00
#
_symmetry.space_group_name_H-M   'P 1'
#
loop_
_entity.id
_entity.type
_entity.pdbx_description
1 polymer ?
#
loop_
_entity_poly.entity_id
_entity_poly.type
_entity_poly.pdbx_seq_one_letter_code
_entity_poly.pdbx_strand_id
1 'polypeptide(L)'
;MRRPLVLLVALACVAHGSGPVVHGQAPQPPAPVPQPAPLPQAPPTQPRVAAVAPPAAPQQPPALSPQEQAALDQLLAAWEARNAAVRTWSCTFHKWEYNAWSPSDAAGERLAFAESTGELKYAAPDKGLFRVKEAKQWNPDPKVRRYEVRSGDASEHWVCNGESIYEFRHAERQLRETKLPPEMRGKAISDGPLPFVFGAKADTLRKRYWMRIITPRDIRDQVWLEALPRYQADAANFSKVELILQARDLMPFAIQIFKPGGQDRDVYQFDPNTNLIDKGLDMIRDFARPSTPFGYTHVVDDPNAPPR
;
A
#
# COMPACT_ATOMS: atom_id res chain seq x y z
N MET A 1 -10.12 -14.84 -6.65
CA MET A 1 -10.33 -13.89 -5.55
C MET A 1 -9.04 -13.07 -5.40
N ARG A 2 -9.04 -11.83 -5.88
CA ARG A 2 -7.85 -10.96 -5.83
C ARG A 2 -7.80 -10.32 -4.45
N ARG A 3 -6.68 -10.50 -3.74
CA ARG A 3 -6.44 -9.94 -2.41
C ARG A 3 -6.42 -8.41 -2.50
N PRO A 4 -7.14 -7.69 -1.63
CA PRO A 4 -7.01 -6.24 -1.55
C PRO A 4 -5.57 -5.88 -1.12
N LEU A 5 -5.07 -4.79 -1.64
CA LEU A 5 -3.73 -4.28 -1.45
C LEU A 5 -3.59 -3.65 -0.04
N VAL A 6 -3.69 -4.47 0.99
CA VAL A 6 -3.24 -4.17 2.37
C VAL A 6 -1.71 -4.04 2.42
N LEU A 7 -1.12 -3.93 1.26
CA LEU A 7 0.28 -4.25 0.99
C LEU A 7 1.26 -3.11 1.21
N LEU A 8 0.80 -1.93 1.60
CA LEU A 8 1.70 -0.79 1.63
C LEU A 8 2.59 -0.71 2.88
N VAL A 9 2.31 -1.48 3.93
CA VAL A 9 3.11 -1.47 5.15
C VAL A 9 3.85 -2.79 5.41
N ALA A 10 3.35 -3.92 4.92
CA ALA A 10 3.85 -5.24 5.33
C ALA A 10 4.80 -5.94 4.35
N LEU A 11 5.02 -5.44 3.13
CA LEU A 11 5.70 -6.23 2.08
C LEU A 11 7.20 -5.97 1.91
N ALA A 12 7.84 -5.22 2.78
CA ALA A 12 9.29 -5.04 2.69
C ALA A 12 10.11 -6.22 3.28
N CYS A 13 9.49 -7.25 3.86
CA CYS A 13 10.20 -8.25 4.65
C CYS A 13 10.06 -9.72 4.23
N VAL A 14 9.39 -10.08 3.15
CA VAL A 14 9.30 -11.51 2.77
C VAL A 14 9.60 -11.74 1.29
N ALA A 15 10.85 -11.79 0.97
CA ALA A 15 11.39 -12.53 -0.16
C ALA A 15 12.61 -13.28 0.36
N HIS A 16 12.45 -14.56 0.72
CA HIS A 16 13.41 -15.67 0.53
C HIS A 16 12.93 -16.89 1.33
N GLY A 17 12.77 -18.00 0.64
CA GLY A 17 12.71 -19.32 1.27
C GLY A 17 11.55 -20.23 0.83
N SER A 18 11.58 -20.69 -0.41
CA SER A 18 10.83 -21.89 -0.80
C SER A 18 11.75 -23.09 -0.62
N GLY A 19 11.62 -23.79 0.50
CA GLY A 19 12.21 -25.11 0.68
C GLY A 19 11.23 -26.20 0.20
N PRO A 20 11.69 -27.34 -0.35
CA PRO A 20 10.83 -28.37 -0.89
C PRO A 20 10.16 -29.20 0.22
N VAL A 21 8.86 -29.38 0.10
CA VAL A 21 8.06 -30.26 0.97
C VAL A 21 8.29 -31.72 0.49
N VAL A 22 8.87 -32.53 1.35
CA VAL A 22 8.97 -33.96 1.17
C VAL A 22 7.64 -34.63 1.52
N HIS A 23 6.98 -35.22 0.53
CA HIS A 23 5.76 -36.00 0.75
C HIS A 23 6.13 -37.43 1.14
N GLY A 24 5.70 -37.84 2.31
CA GLY A 24 5.73 -39.23 2.75
C GLY A 24 4.74 -40.10 1.97
N GLN A 25 5.23 -41.22 1.43
CA GLN A 25 4.42 -42.20 0.72
C GLN A 25 3.52 -42.99 1.66
N ALA A 26 2.23 -43.06 1.29
CA ALA A 26 1.28 -44.00 1.88
C ALA A 26 1.42 -45.40 1.23
N PRO A 27 1.11 -46.49 1.95
CA PRO A 27 1.30 -47.87 1.43
C PRO A 27 0.30 -48.23 0.33
N GLN A 28 0.79 -48.88 -0.71
CA GLN A 28 0.03 -49.34 -1.88
C GLN A 28 -0.84 -50.55 -1.57
N PRO A 29 -2.08 -50.61 -2.11
CA PRO A 29 -2.88 -51.83 -2.16
C PRO A 29 -2.44 -52.76 -3.29
N PRO A 30 -2.77 -54.07 -3.19
CA PRO A 30 -2.27 -55.12 -4.12
C PRO A 30 -2.85 -54.98 -5.53
N ALA A 31 -2.05 -55.41 -6.51
CA ALA A 31 -2.26 -55.29 -7.94
C ALA A 31 -3.48 -56.04 -8.48
N PRO A 32 -4.26 -55.48 -9.38
CA PRO A 32 -5.29 -56.19 -10.14
C PRO A 32 -4.73 -56.81 -11.43
N VAL A 33 -5.37 -57.90 -11.84
CA VAL A 33 -5.14 -58.79 -12.97
C VAL A 33 -5.10 -58.03 -14.31
N PRO A 34 -4.24 -58.41 -15.31
CA PRO A 34 -4.08 -57.64 -16.54
C PRO A 34 -5.28 -57.78 -17.48
N GLN A 35 -5.84 -56.62 -17.85
CA GLN A 35 -6.77 -56.48 -18.97
C GLN A 35 -6.02 -56.13 -20.27
N PRO A 36 -6.54 -56.53 -21.45
CA PRO A 36 -5.88 -56.24 -22.72
C PRO A 36 -5.82 -54.74 -23.01
N ALA A 37 -4.68 -54.30 -23.53
CA ALA A 37 -4.33 -52.91 -23.76
C ALA A 37 -5.30 -52.19 -24.72
N PRO A 38 -5.83 -51.02 -24.35
CA PRO A 38 -6.48 -50.10 -25.31
C PRO A 38 -5.40 -49.37 -26.14
N LEU A 39 -5.74 -49.11 -27.39
CA LEU A 39 -4.94 -48.36 -28.34
C LEU A 39 -4.51 -46.98 -27.76
N PRO A 40 -3.32 -46.48 -28.13
CA PRO A 40 -2.80 -45.24 -27.58
C PRO A 40 -3.70 -44.08 -27.99
N GLN A 41 -4.41 -43.51 -27.02
CA GLN A 41 -5.06 -42.23 -27.15
C GLN A 41 -4.00 -41.14 -27.06
N ALA A 42 -4.03 -40.18 -27.99
CA ALA A 42 -3.20 -38.98 -27.95
C ALA A 42 -3.41 -38.28 -26.58
N PRO A 43 -2.33 -37.80 -25.93
CA PRO A 43 -2.47 -37.11 -24.66
C PRO A 43 -3.36 -35.88 -24.82
N PRO A 44 -4.30 -35.64 -23.89
CA PRO A 44 -5.11 -34.41 -23.92
C PRO A 44 -4.19 -33.19 -23.90
N THR A 45 -4.33 -32.35 -24.89
CA THR A 45 -3.61 -31.08 -24.96
C THR A 45 -4.05 -30.26 -23.74
N GLN A 46 -3.22 -30.23 -22.71
CA GLN A 46 -3.44 -29.36 -21.56
C GLN A 46 -3.50 -27.90 -22.06
N PRO A 47 -4.51 -27.12 -21.69
CA PRO A 47 -4.52 -25.70 -22.03
C PRO A 47 -3.25 -25.08 -21.45
N ARG A 48 -2.39 -24.63 -22.34
CA ARG A 48 -1.17 -23.90 -21.99
C ARG A 48 -1.61 -22.64 -21.25
N VAL A 49 -1.51 -22.66 -19.91
CA VAL A 49 -1.69 -21.46 -19.11
C VAL A 49 -0.66 -20.48 -19.63
N ALA A 50 -1.12 -19.43 -20.29
CA ALA A 50 -0.24 -18.37 -20.77
C ALA A 50 0.55 -17.86 -19.55
N ALA A 51 1.85 -18.06 -19.57
CA ALA A 51 2.74 -17.53 -18.56
C ALA A 51 2.51 -16.03 -18.54
N VAL A 52 2.04 -15.50 -17.39
CA VAL A 52 1.95 -14.07 -17.18
C VAL A 52 3.36 -13.52 -17.36
N ALA A 53 3.56 -12.71 -18.40
CA ALA A 53 4.85 -12.10 -18.65
C ALA A 53 5.30 -11.37 -17.38
N PRO A 54 6.58 -11.48 -16.97
CA PRO A 54 7.10 -10.75 -15.83
C PRO A 54 6.85 -9.26 -16.07
N PRO A 55 6.48 -8.49 -15.04
CA PRO A 55 6.25 -7.05 -15.16
C PRO A 55 7.48 -6.40 -15.81
N ALA A 56 7.23 -5.54 -16.80
CA ALA A 56 8.29 -4.83 -17.50
C ALA A 56 9.19 -4.09 -16.49
N ALA A 57 10.51 -4.10 -16.75
CA ALA A 57 11.45 -3.35 -15.92
C ALA A 57 11.08 -1.87 -15.88
N PRO A 58 11.29 -1.17 -14.76
CA PRO A 58 11.04 0.26 -14.66
C PRO A 58 11.79 1.04 -15.76
N GLN A 59 11.06 1.88 -16.49
CA GLN A 59 11.65 2.68 -17.56
C GLN A 59 12.07 4.04 -16.99
N GLN A 60 13.33 4.42 -17.25
CA GLN A 60 13.84 5.72 -16.85
C GLN A 60 13.16 6.83 -17.67
N PRO A 61 12.57 7.84 -17.03
CA PRO A 61 12.01 9.00 -17.71
C PRO A 61 13.13 9.88 -18.31
N PRO A 62 12.82 10.82 -19.21
CA PRO A 62 13.77 11.80 -19.72
C PRO A 62 14.48 12.54 -18.57
N ALA A 63 15.76 12.83 -18.74
CA ALA A 63 16.54 13.57 -17.75
C ALA A 63 15.97 14.99 -17.52
N LEU A 64 16.04 15.48 -16.29
CA LEU A 64 15.70 16.87 -15.96
C LEU A 64 16.79 17.80 -16.47
N SER A 65 16.40 19.01 -16.85
CA SER A 65 17.35 20.09 -17.08
C SER A 65 18.06 20.48 -15.77
N PRO A 66 19.23 21.13 -15.79
CA PRO A 66 19.92 21.56 -14.58
C PRO A 66 19.06 22.45 -13.68
N GLN A 67 18.20 23.29 -14.27
CA GLN A 67 17.30 24.17 -13.54
C GLN A 67 16.18 23.39 -12.84
N GLU A 68 15.56 22.42 -13.52
CA GLU A 68 14.54 21.55 -12.94
C GLU A 68 15.11 20.67 -11.82
N GLN A 69 16.34 20.17 -12.01
CA GLN A 69 17.03 19.40 -11.00
C GLN A 69 17.30 20.23 -9.74
N ALA A 70 17.80 21.46 -9.90
CA ALA A 70 18.08 22.36 -8.79
C ALA A 70 16.80 22.72 -8.03
N ALA A 71 15.69 22.98 -8.75
CA ALA A 71 14.37 23.26 -8.13
C ALA A 71 13.86 22.05 -7.35
N LEU A 72 13.99 20.85 -7.90
CA LEU A 72 13.60 19.60 -7.23
C LEU A 72 14.44 19.39 -5.96
N ASP A 73 15.76 19.61 -6.03
CA ASP A 73 16.66 19.41 -4.90
C ASP A 73 16.35 20.38 -3.75
N GLN A 74 16.08 21.65 -4.07
CA GLN A 74 15.63 22.63 -3.08
C GLN A 74 14.31 22.25 -2.43
N LEU A 75 13.33 21.80 -3.22
CA LEU A 75 12.04 21.36 -2.72
C LEU A 75 12.17 20.15 -1.80
N LEU A 76 12.92 19.13 -2.20
CA LEU A 76 13.13 17.93 -1.39
C LEU A 76 13.84 18.24 -0.07
N ALA A 77 14.83 19.12 -0.09
CA ALA A 77 15.52 19.57 1.13
C ALA A 77 14.58 20.34 2.07
N ALA A 78 13.77 21.24 1.54
CA ALA A 78 12.77 21.98 2.32
C ALA A 78 11.71 21.05 2.92
N TRP A 79 11.25 20.08 2.14
CA TRP A 79 10.26 19.10 2.58
C TRP A 79 10.84 18.16 3.66
N GLU A 80 12.09 17.71 3.51
CA GLU A 80 12.78 16.92 4.54
C GLU A 80 12.91 17.71 5.85
N ALA A 81 13.36 18.97 5.78
CA ALA A 81 13.47 19.84 6.95
C ALA A 81 12.11 20.05 7.65
N ARG A 82 11.03 20.22 6.86
CA ARG A 82 9.68 20.34 7.40
C ARG A 82 9.23 19.05 8.10
N ASN A 83 9.42 17.89 7.48
CA ASN A 83 9.05 16.60 8.04
C ASN A 83 9.84 16.29 9.32
N ALA A 84 11.13 16.61 9.36
CA ALA A 84 11.97 16.42 10.54
C ALA A 84 11.49 17.24 11.76
N ALA A 85 10.80 18.35 11.52
CA ALA A 85 10.23 19.19 12.56
C ALA A 85 8.89 18.66 13.12
N VAL A 86 8.19 17.78 12.37
CA VAL A 86 6.89 17.23 12.80
C VAL A 86 7.11 16.09 13.78
N ARG A 87 6.66 16.26 15.00
CA ARG A 87 6.71 15.22 16.04
C ARG A 87 5.45 14.36 16.05
N THR A 88 4.31 14.98 15.90
CA THR A 88 3.02 14.29 15.79
C THR A 88 2.17 14.91 14.71
N TRP A 89 1.41 14.08 14.01
CA TRP A 89 0.45 14.51 13.01
C TRP A 89 -0.78 13.62 13.04
N SER A 90 -1.94 14.23 12.93
CA SER A 90 -3.22 13.54 12.82
C SER A 90 -4.10 14.28 11.82
N CYS A 91 -4.78 13.54 10.97
CA CYS A 91 -5.77 14.08 10.05
C CYS A 91 -6.82 13.02 9.69
N THR A 92 -7.95 13.48 9.17
CA THR A 92 -8.88 12.63 8.45
C THR A 92 -8.51 12.59 6.98
N PHE A 93 -8.91 11.53 6.31
CA PHE A 93 -8.70 11.38 4.87
C PHE A 93 -9.97 10.89 4.17
N HIS A 94 -10.05 11.21 2.88
CA HIS A 94 -10.93 10.57 1.91
C HIS A 94 -10.09 9.75 0.96
N LYS A 95 -10.53 8.54 0.64
CA LYS A 95 -9.88 7.64 -0.31
C LYS A 95 -10.86 7.28 -1.41
N TRP A 96 -10.43 7.35 -2.66
CA TRP A 96 -11.14 6.87 -3.84
C TRP A 96 -10.30 5.81 -4.54
N GLU A 97 -10.94 4.69 -4.86
CA GLU A 97 -10.32 3.59 -5.60
C GLU A 97 -10.88 3.54 -7.01
N TYR A 98 -10.01 3.62 -8.00
CA TYR A 98 -10.35 3.50 -9.41
C TYR A 98 -9.78 2.21 -9.98
N ASN A 99 -10.61 1.43 -10.67
CA ASN A 99 -10.21 0.18 -11.30
C ASN A 99 -11.06 -0.08 -12.56
N ALA A 100 -10.88 -1.24 -13.21
CA ALA A 100 -11.62 -1.59 -14.41
C ALA A 100 -13.17 -1.62 -14.24
N TRP A 101 -13.66 -1.69 -13.01
CA TRP A 101 -15.09 -1.72 -12.67
C TRP A 101 -15.63 -0.34 -12.26
N SER A 102 -14.81 0.68 -12.32
CA SER A 102 -15.19 2.07 -12.03
C SER A 102 -16.29 2.53 -12.99
N PRO A 103 -17.42 3.04 -12.48
CA PRO A 103 -18.49 3.54 -13.33
C PRO A 103 -18.10 4.87 -13.97
N SER A 104 -18.92 5.32 -14.91
CA SER A 104 -18.88 6.70 -15.39
C SER A 104 -20.19 7.39 -15.08
N ASP A 105 -20.13 8.70 -14.88
CA ASP A 105 -21.30 9.55 -14.75
C ASP A 105 -21.95 9.84 -16.12
N ALA A 106 -22.96 10.72 -16.12
CA ALA A 106 -23.67 11.10 -17.34
C ALA A 106 -22.80 11.93 -18.32
N ALA A 107 -21.74 12.58 -17.84
CA ALA A 107 -20.78 13.33 -18.65
C ALA A 107 -19.64 12.45 -19.18
N GLY A 108 -19.60 11.17 -18.79
CA GLY A 108 -18.54 10.23 -19.16
C GLY A 108 -17.33 10.28 -18.23
N GLU A 109 -17.38 11.09 -17.16
CA GLU A 109 -16.31 11.18 -16.17
C GLU A 109 -16.25 9.90 -15.33
N ARG A 110 -15.04 9.39 -15.13
CA ARG A 110 -14.82 8.14 -14.38
C ARG A 110 -15.00 8.37 -12.89
N LEU A 111 -15.99 7.73 -12.28
CA LEU A 111 -16.23 7.74 -10.85
C LEU A 111 -15.42 6.67 -10.15
N ALA A 112 -15.19 6.84 -8.84
CA ALA A 112 -14.50 5.82 -8.06
C ALA A 112 -15.32 4.53 -8.00
N PHE A 113 -14.65 3.37 -8.00
CA PHE A 113 -15.29 2.09 -7.73
C PHE A 113 -15.63 1.94 -6.24
N ALA A 114 -14.74 2.44 -5.37
CA ALA A 114 -14.97 2.46 -3.93
C ALA A 114 -14.51 3.79 -3.34
N GLU A 115 -15.19 4.21 -2.28
CA GLU A 115 -14.91 5.40 -1.51
C GLU A 115 -14.76 5.03 -0.04
N SER A 116 -13.82 5.64 0.65
CA SER A 116 -13.63 5.44 2.08
C SER A 116 -13.26 6.74 2.77
N THR A 117 -13.64 6.84 4.04
CA THR A 117 -13.17 7.89 4.94
C THR A 117 -12.50 7.26 6.16
N GLY A 118 -11.52 7.94 6.71
CA GLY A 118 -10.79 7.40 7.83
C GLY A 118 -9.93 8.42 8.55
N GLU A 119 -9.06 7.92 9.39
CA GLU A 119 -8.08 8.71 10.11
C GLU A 119 -6.67 8.16 9.94
N LEU A 120 -5.74 9.08 9.90
CA LEU A 120 -4.32 8.84 9.86
C LEU A 120 -3.69 9.53 11.05
N LYS A 121 -2.80 8.84 11.77
CA LYS A 121 -2.02 9.42 12.87
C LYS A 121 -0.57 8.99 12.73
N TYR A 122 0.32 9.89 13.11
CA TYR A 122 1.76 9.69 13.10
C TYR A 122 2.37 10.26 14.38
N ALA A 123 3.34 9.57 14.94
CA ALA A 123 4.24 10.11 15.94
C ALA A 123 5.67 9.66 15.62
N ALA A 124 6.55 10.66 15.51
CA ALA A 124 7.95 10.44 15.24
C ALA A 124 8.61 9.56 16.32
N PRO A 125 9.59 8.73 15.95
CA PRO A 125 10.07 8.54 14.59
C PRO A 125 9.34 7.43 13.83
N ASP A 126 8.59 6.55 14.50
CA ASP A 126 8.24 5.23 13.99
C ASP A 126 6.82 4.74 14.34
N LYS A 127 5.97 5.62 14.85
CA LYS A 127 4.59 5.23 15.22
C LYS A 127 3.58 5.73 14.19
N GLY A 128 2.60 4.88 13.90
CA GLY A 128 1.56 5.22 12.95
C GLY A 128 0.25 4.47 13.21
N LEU A 129 -0.85 5.09 12.83
CA LEU A 129 -2.17 4.49 12.79
C LEU A 129 -2.83 4.89 11.48
N PHE A 130 -3.42 3.93 10.83
CA PHE A 130 -4.31 4.12 9.69
C PHE A 130 -5.59 3.32 9.95
N ARG A 131 -6.73 3.99 9.86
CA ARG A 131 -8.01 3.35 10.10
C ARG A 131 -9.09 3.89 9.19
N VAL A 132 -9.66 3.03 8.36
CA VAL A 132 -10.88 3.31 7.62
C VAL A 132 -12.07 3.22 8.58
N LYS A 133 -12.89 4.25 8.61
CA LYS A 133 -14.10 4.34 9.46
C LYS A 133 -15.37 4.00 8.68
N GLU A 134 -15.43 4.42 7.44
CA GLU A 134 -16.54 4.16 6.56
C GLU A 134 -16.03 3.81 5.17
N ALA A 135 -16.65 2.84 4.53
CA ALA A 135 -16.34 2.45 3.16
C ALA A 135 -17.64 2.20 2.40
N LYS A 136 -17.67 2.68 1.15
CA LYS A 136 -18.76 2.46 0.19
C LYS A 136 -18.19 1.88 -1.09
N GLN A 137 -18.96 1.05 -1.76
CA GLN A 137 -18.59 0.46 -3.03
C GLN A 137 -19.73 0.59 -4.03
N TRP A 138 -19.38 0.89 -5.27
CA TRP A 138 -20.33 0.92 -6.36
C TRP A 138 -20.94 -0.46 -6.59
N ASN A 139 -22.28 -0.52 -6.59
CA ASN A 139 -23.01 -1.69 -7.01
C ASN A 139 -23.35 -1.56 -8.51
N PRO A 140 -22.76 -2.43 -9.38
CA PRO A 140 -22.95 -2.36 -10.81
C PRO A 140 -24.29 -2.91 -11.29
N ASP A 141 -25.14 -3.50 -10.42
CA ASP A 141 -26.45 -4.02 -10.82
C ASP A 141 -27.27 -2.92 -11.48
N PRO A 142 -27.74 -3.11 -12.74
CA PRO A 142 -28.50 -2.11 -13.48
C PRO A 142 -29.74 -1.56 -12.74
N LYS A 143 -30.28 -2.34 -11.82
CA LYS A 143 -31.45 -1.96 -11.00
C LYS A 143 -31.06 -1.13 -9.77
N VAL A 144 -29.80 -1.17 -9.35
CA VAL A 144 -29.31 -0.51 -8.13
C VAL A 144 -28.51 0.73 -8.47
N ARG A 145 -27.42 0.62 -9.24
CA ARG A 145 -26.55 1.69 -9.72
C ARG A 145 -26.28 2.80 -8.70
N ARG A 146 -25.84 2.42 -7.52
CA ARG A 146 -25.50 3.35 -6.42
C ARG A 146 -24.36 2.83 -5.58
N TYR A 147 -23.79 3.71 -4.77
CA TYR A 147 -22.85 3.29 -3.74
C TYR A 147 -23.60 2.66 -2.57
N GLU A 148 -23.09 1.52 -2.13
CA GLU A 148 -23.58 0.80 -0.96
C GLU A 148 -22.48 0.72 0.10
N VAL A 149 -22.89 0.82 1.35
CA VAL A 149 -21.95 0.69 2.48
C VAL A 149 -21.37 -0.71 2.49
N ARG A 150 -20.05 -0.80 2.52
CA ARG A 150 -19.34 -2.08 2.71
C ARG A 150 -19.47 -2.50 4.18
N SER A 151 -19.59 -3.79 4.41
CA SER A 151 -19.52 -4.32 5.78
C SER A 151 -18.18 -3.95 6.43
N GLY A 152 -18.18 -3.78 7.75
CA GLY A 152 -16.97 -3.46 8.52
C GLY A 152 -15.82 -4.45 8.32
N ASP A 153 -16.10 -5.66 7.83
CA ASP A 153 -15.13 -6.70 7.51
C ASP A 153 -14.14 -6.34 6.39
N ALA A 154 -14.43 -5.29 5.60
CA ALA A 154 -13.57 -4.83 4.53
C ALA A 154 -12.73 -3.59 4.91
N SER A 155 -12.79 -3.14 6.16
CA SER A 155 -12.09 -1.93 6.62
C SER A 155 -10.61 -2.19 6.82
N GLU A 156 -9.77 -1.33 6.26
CA GLU A 156 -8.34 -1.30 6.55
C GLU A 156 -8.11 -0.67 7.93
N HIS A 157 -7.40 -1.39 8.80
CA HIS A 157 -7.02 -0.89 10.10
C HIS A 157 -5.66 -1.47 10.51
N TRP A 158 -4.69 -0.62 10.73
CA TRP A 158 -3.40 -1.03 11.25
C TRP A 158 -2.80 0.00 12.22
N VAL A 159 -1.96 -0.49 13.12
CA VAL A 159 -1.23 0.29 14.11
C VAL A 159 0.23 -0.14 14.09
N CYS A 160 1.15 0.81 14.02
CA CYS A 160 2.58 0.61 14.24
C CYS A 160 2.97 1.27 15.56
N ASN A 161 3.55 0.50 16.49
CA ASN A 161 3.98 1.02 17.79
C ASN A 161 5.50 1.26 17.88
N GLY A 162 6.21 1.06 16.76
CA GLY A 162 7.69 1.15 16.68
C GLY A 162 8.40 -0.19 16.90
N GLU A 163 7.72 -1.23 17.36
CA GLU A 163 8.26 -2.58 17.57
C GLU A 163 7.58 -3.60 16.65
N SER A 164 6.28 -3.42 16.45
CA SER A 164 5.41 -4.31 15.65
C SER A 164 4.41 -3.50 14.86
N ILE A 165 3.96 -4.08 13.75
CA ILE A 165 2.79 -3.63 12.98
C ILE A 165 1.64 -4.58 13.30
N TYR A 166 0.53 -4.05 13.74
CA TYR A 166 -0.71 -4.75 14.04
C TYR A 166 -1.72 -4.47 12.93
N GLU A 167 -2.13 -5.49 12.21
CA GLU A 167 -3.13 -5.43 11.14
C GLU A 167 -4.41 -6.13 11.61
N PHE A 168 -5.53 -5.42 11.60
CA PHE A 168 -6.84 -5.99 11.90
C PHE A 168 -7.45 -6.55 10.60
N ARG A 169 -7.48 -7.84 10.46
CA ARG A 169 -8.12 -8.55 9.36
C ARG A 169 -9.54 -8.93 9.77
N HIS A 170 -10.44 -7.99 9.60
CA HIS A 170 -11.81 -8.12 10.11
C HIS A 170 -12.56 -9.30 9.46
N ALA A 171 -12.41 -9.50 8.14
CA ALA A 171 -13.02 -10.60 7.40
C ALA A 171 -12.55 -11.98 7.89
N GLU A 172 -11.29 -12.09 8.33
CA GLU A 172 -10.67 -13.32 8.82
C GLU A 172 -10.76 -13.45 10.34
N ARG A 173 -11.28 -12.42 11.03
CA ARG A 173 -11.27 -12.27 12.48
C ARG A 173 -9.88 -12.53 13.08
N GLN A 174 -8.88 -11.89 12.50
CA GLN A 174 -7.49 -12.00 12.94
C GLN A 174 -6.91 -10.65 13.30
N LEU A 175 -6.16 -10.62 14.39
CA LEU A 175 -5.19 -9.57 14.68
C LEU A 175 -3.81 -10.11 14.30
N ARG A 176 -3.24 -9.61 13.23
CA ARG A 176 -1.90 -10.03 12.78
C ARG A 176 -0.88 -9.07 13.32
N GLU A 177 0.05 -9.57 14.10
CA GLU A 177 1.22 -8.85 14.58
C GLU A 177 2.45 -9.25 13.75
N THR A 178 3.04 -8.30 13.04
CA THR A 178 4.32 -8.49 12.36
C THR A 178 5.39 -7.74 13.14
N LYS A 179 6.32 -8.46 13.76
CA LYS A 179 7.43 -7.85 14.49
C LYS A 179 8.40 -7.18 13.53
N LEU A 180 8.80 -5.96 13.84
CA LEU A 180 9.81 -5.26 13.07
C LEU A 180 11.20 -5.85 13.34
N PRO A 181 12.04 -6.04 12.32
CA PRO A 181 13.44 -6.37 12.49
C PRO A 181 14.14 -5.33 13.39
N PRO A 182 15.10 -5.74 14.22
CA PRO A 182 15.79 -4.82 15.14
C PRO A 182 16.35 -3.58 14.48
N GLU A 183 16.84 -3.71 13.25
CA GLU A 183 17.39 -2.64 12.44
C GLU A 183 16.36 -1.60 11.96
N MET A 184 15.06 -1.95 11.99
CA MET A 184 13.95 -1.07 11.61
C MET A 184 13.29 -0.39 12.82
N ARG A 185 13.53 -0.90 14.04
CA ARG A 185 12.93 -0.33 15.26
C ARG A 185 13.52 1.04 15.55
N GLY A 186 12.68 1.99 15.95
CA GLY A 186 13.10 3.37 16.23
C GLY A 186 13.52 4.15 14.99
N LYS A 187 13.44 3.56 13.80
CA LYS A 187 13.68 4.26 12.54
C LYS A 187 12.39 4.80 11.98
N ALA A 188 12.52 5.89 11.24
CA ALA A 188 11.37 6.52 10.62
C ALA A 188 10.60 5.54 9.72
N ILE A 189 9.28 5.57 9.80
CA ILE A 189 8.37 4.84 8.88
C ILE A 189 8.67 5.22 7.41
N SER A 190 9.39 6.34 7.19
CA SER A 190 9.88 6.79 5.88
C SER A 190 10.77 5.78 5.14
N ASP A 191 11.40 4.86 5.86
CA ASP A 191 12.18 3.79 5.22
C ASP A 191 11.26 2.64 4.72
N GLY A 192 9.98 2.68 5.08
CA GLY A 192 8.94 1.77 4.64
C GLY A 192 8.32 2.14 3.29
N PRO A 193 7.19 1.52 2.94
CA PRO A 193 6.50 1.74 1.65
C PRO A 193 5.70 3.06 1.58
N LEU A 194 5.61 3.85 2.65
CA LEU A 194 4.94 5.16 2.67
C LEU A 194 5.91 6.34 2.89
N PRO A 195 7.08 6.40 2.20
CA PRO A 195 8.03 7.48 2.39
C PRO A 195 7.46 8.85 1.98
N PHE A 196 6.36 8.85 1.22
CA PHE A 196 5.72 10.06 0.72
C PHE A 196 4.80 10.74 1.71
N VAL A 197 4.46 10.08 2.81
CA VAL A 197 3.53 10.64 3.82
C VAL A 197 4.26 10.99 5.11
N PHE A 198 5.25 10.17 5.50
CA PHE A 198 5.93 10.32 6.78
C PHE A 198 7.44 10.40 6.59
N GLY A 199 8.02 11.55 6.94
CA GLY A 199 9.44 11.69 7.23
C GLY A 199 10.40 11.34 6.09
N ALA A 200 9.98 11.54 4.85
CA ALA A 200 10.80 11.24 3.68
C ALA A 200 12.14 11.98 3.71
N LYS A 201 13.23 11.23 3.60
CA LYS A 201 14.58 11.78 3.44
C LYS A 201 14.86 11.98 1.96
N ALA A 202 15.31 13.18 1.59
CA ALA A 202 15.59 13.56 0.19
C ALA A 202 16.50 12.54 -0.50
N ASP A 203 17.56 12.10 0.16
CA ASP A 203 18.50 11.13 -0.40
C ASP A 203 17.88 9.74 -0.61
N THR A 204 17.03 9.30 0.33
CA THR A 204 16.32 8.03 0.18
C THR A 204 15.36 8.09 -1.01
N LEU A 205 14.63 9.19 -1.15
CA LEU A 205 13.73 9.39 -2.28
C LEU A 205 14.48 9.39 -3.61
N ARG A 206 15.58 10.16 -3.74
CA ARG A 206 16.39 10.20 -4.97
C ARG A 206 16.98 8.84 -5.34
N LYS A 207 17.37 8.04 -4.36
CA LYS A 207 17.91 6.69 -4.60
C LYS A 207 16.82 5.72 -5.10
N ARG A 208 15.61 5.82 -4.55
CA ARG A 208 14.53 4.88 -4.85
C ARG A 208 13.69 5.27 -6.05
N TYR A 209 13.57 6.58 -6.35
CA TYR A 209 12.64 7.09 -7.35
C TYR A 209 13.30 8.07 -8.32
N TRP A 210 12.81 8.08 -9.55
CA TRP A 210 12.96 9.21 -10.44
C TRP A 210 11.85 10.20 -10.11
N MET A 211 12.23 11.40 -9.68
CA MET A 211 11.26 12.40 -9.24
C MET A 211 11.29 13.64 -10.12
N ARG A 212 10.16 14.31 -10.25
CA ARG A 212 10.04 15.61 -10.92
C ARG A 212 8.91 16.43 -10.34
N ILE A 213 9.02 17.75 -10.49
CA ILE A 213 7.94 18.68 -10.19
C ILE A 213 7.02 18.73 -11.40
N ILE A 214 5.71 18.47 -11.17
CA ILE A 214 4.69 18.45 -12.22
C ILE A 214 3.55 19.43 -11.92
N THR A 215 3.79 20.42 -11.06
CA THR A 215 2.78 21.42 -10.67
C THR A 215 2.21 22.10 -11.92
N PRO A 216 0.87 22.08 -12.14
CA PRO A 216 0.23 22.81 -13.20
C PRO A 216 0.49 24.32 -13.07
N ARG A 217 0.59 25.04 -14.21
CA ARG A 217 0.99 26.45 -14.23
C ARG A 217 -0.02 27.40 -13.57
N ASP A 218 -1.26 27.01 -13.48
CA ASP A 218 -2.39 27.74 -12.89
C ASP A 218 -2.55 27.48 -11.39
N ILE A 219 -1.88 26.47 -10.84
CA ILE A 219 -1.91 26.14 -9.42
C ILE A 219 -0.83 26.92 -8.66
N ARG A 220 -1.20 27.62 -7.58
CA ARG A 220 -0.29 28.46 -6.79
C ARG A 220 -0.13 28.05 -5.34
N ASP A 221 -1.13 27.36 -4.80
CA ASP A 221 -1.22 26.97 -3.39
C ASP A 221 -0.75 25.52 -3.13
N GLN A 222 -0.30 24.84 -4.18
CA GLN A 222 0.17 23.46 -4.13
C GLN A 222 1.48 23.25 -4.88
N VAL A 223 2.19 22.20 -4.50
CA VAL A 223 3.36 21.69 -5.21
C VAL A 223 3.10 20.22 -5.52
N TRP A 224 3.20 19.86 -6.79
CA TRP A 224 2.96 18.50 -7.25
C TRP A 224 4.27 17.81 -7.60
N LEU A 225 4.48 16.63 -7.03
CA LEU A 225 5.64 15.77 -7.27
C LEU A 225 5.19 14.47 -7.91
N GLU A 226 5.84 14.08 -8.99
CA GLU A 226 5.76 12.74 -9.56
C GLU A 226 6.95 11.91 -9.09
N ALA A 227 6.73 10.64 -8.73
CA ALA A 227 7.76 9.68 -8.38
C ALA A 227 7.53 8.37 -9.14
N LEU A 228 8.54 7.96 -9.90
CA LEU A 228 8.57 6.69 -10.64
C LEU A 228 9.58 5.75 -9.97
N PRO A 229 9.23 4.48 -9.69
CA PRO A 229 10.13 3.56 -9.02
C PRO A 229 11.36 3.24 -9.89
N ARG A 230 12.56 3.21 -9.27
CA ARG A 230 13.80 2.78 -9.92
C ARG A 230 14.01 1.28 -9.83
N TYR A 231 13.47 0.66 -8.79
CA TYR A 231 13.70 -0.75 -8.49
C TYR A 231 12.44 -1.56 -8.73
N GLN A 232 12.63 -2.79 -9.22
CA GLN A 232 11.54 -3.74 -9.48
C GLN A 232 10.71 -4.04 -8.21
N ALA A 233 11.34 -4.06 -7.04
CA ALA A 233 10.65 -4.27 -5.77
C ALA A 233 9.62 -3.17 -5.48
N ASP A 234 9.95 -1.91 -5.79
CA ASP A 234 9.01 -0.79 -5.66
C ASP A 234 7.97 -0.81 -6.79
N ALA A 235 8.39 -1.13 -8.03
CA ALA A 235 7.52 -1.20 -9.20
C ALA A 235 6.48 -2.34 -9.13
N ALA A 236 6.74 -3.35 -8.31
CA ALA A 236 5.76 -4.41 -8.03
C ALA A 236 4.56 -3.90 -7.22
N ASN A 237 4.70 -2.79 -6.50
CA ASN A 237 3.66 -2.20 -5.68
C ASN A 237 2.91 -1.06 -6.38
N PHE A 238 3.61 -0.25 -7.17
CA PHE A 238 3.02 0.86 -7.93
C PHE A 238 3.87 1.20 -9.16
N SER A 239 3.22 1.70 -10.20
CA SER A 239 3.91 2.18 -11.40
C SER A 239 4.33 3.64 -11.28
N LYS A 240 3.57 4.43 -10.52
CA LYS A 240 3.78 5.87 -10.32
C LYS A 240 3.10 6.33 -9.04
N VAL A 241 3.68 7.33 -8.39
CA VAL A 241 3.03 8.10 -7.32
C VAL A 241 3.03 9.57 -7.71
N GLU A 242 1.90 10.24 -7.52
CA GLU A 242 1.79 11.69 -7.57
C GLU A 242 1.45 12.20 -6.18
N LEU A 243 2.34 13.01 -5.61
CA LEU A 243 2.18 13.62 -4.30
C LEU A 243 1.88 15.09 -4.47
N ILE A 244 0.82 15.56 -3.82
CA ILE A 244 0.42 16.96 -3.78
C ILE A 244 0.67 17.48 -2.38
N LEU A 245 1.54 18.48 -2.26
CA LEU A 245 1.86 19.18 -1.02
C LEU A 245 1.19 20.55 -1.02
N GLN A 246 0.80 21.03 0.15
CA GLN A 246 0.40 22.42 0.32
C GLN A 246 1.66 23.31 0.21
N ALA A 247 1.63 24.34 -0.64
CA ALA A 247 2.80 25.21 -0.85
C ALA A 247 3.22 25.98 0.41
N ARG A 248 2.25 26.31 1.30
CA ARG A 248 2.49 27.11 2.50
C ARG A 248 3.34 26.40 3.57
N ASP A 249 3.25 25.07 3.69
CA ASP A 249 3.83 24.33 4.80
C ASP A 249 4.38 22.95 4.40
N LEU A 250 4.32 22.60 3.11
CA LEU A 250 4.77 21.34 2.52
C LEU A 250 4.17 20.09 3.19
N MET A 251 3.01 20.24 3.84
CA MET A 251 2.26 19.10 4.36
C MET A 251 1.50 18.41 3.23
N PRO A 252 1.34 17.08 3.29
CA PRO A 252 0.58 16.34 2.30
C PRO A 252 -0.86 16.83 2.21
N PHE A 253 -1.32 17.14 1.00
CA PHE A 253 -2.69 17.45 0.68
C PHE A 253 -3.39 16.28 0.02
N ALA A 254 -2.73 15.64 -0.94
CA ALA A 254 -3.24 14.43 -1.59
C ALA A 254 -2.09 13.55 -2.09
N ILE A 255 -2.39 12.28 -2.29
CA ILE A 255 -1.49 11.33 -2.94
C ILE A 255 -2.30 10.45 -3.89
N GLN A 256 -1.81 10.27 -5.11
CA GLN A 256 -2.34 9.33 -6.08
C GLN A 256 -1.32 8.21 -6.30
N ILE A 257 -1.75 6.97 -6.12
CA ILE A 257 -0.91 5.78 -6.26
C ILE A 257 -1.45 4.98 -7.44
N PHE A 258 -0.72 4.98 -8.54
CA PHE A 258 -1.05 4.21 -9.73
C PHE A 258 -0.51 2.79 -9.56
N LYS A 259 -1.40 1.80 -9.62
CA LYS A 259 -1.03 0.38 -9.46
C LYS A 259 -0.21 -0.13 -10.65
N PRO A 260 0.48 -1.26 -10.51
CA PRO A 260 1.17 -1.87 -11.64
C PRO A 260 0.22 -2.05 -12.83
N GLY A 261 0.70 -1.68 -14.03
CA GLY A 261 -0.15 -1.61 -15.24
C GLY A 261 -0.77 -0.23 -15.49
N GLY A 262 -0.75 0.70 -14.53
CA GLY A 262 -1.14 2.11 -14.69
C GLY A 262 -2.63 2.39 -14.89
N GLN A 263 -3.48 1.35 -14.93
CA GLN A 263 -4.92 1.47 -15.16
C GLN A 263 -5.70 1.75 -13.87
N ASP A 264 -5.31 1.08 -12.80
CA ASP A 264 -5.93 1.18 -11.49
C ASP A 264 -5.16 2.19 -10.63
N ARG A 265 -5.86 2.97 -9.83
CA ARG A 265 -5.23 3.93 -8.91
C ARG A 265 -6.05 4.09 -7.64
N ASP A 266 -5.35 4.42 -6.57
CA ASP A 266 -5.92 4.89 -5.32
C ASP A 266 -5.56 6.38 -5.13
N VAL A 267 -6.55 7.18 -4.75
CA VAL A 267 -6.37 8.60 -4.47
C VAL A 267 -6.73 8.83 -3.01
N TYR A 268 -5.83 9.44 -2.26
CA TYR A 268 -6.06 9.88 -0.88
C TYR A 268 -6.01 11.41 -0.85
N GLN A 269 -6.99 12.00 -0.23
CA GLN A 269 -7.00 13.43 0.09
C GLN A 269 -7.03 13.59 1.60
N PHE A 270 -6.09 14.36 2.14
CA PHE A 270 -5.97 14.66 3.55
C PHE A 270 -6.71 15.95 3.84
N ASP A 271 -7.65 15.93 4.79
CA ASP A 271 -8.45 17.11 5.11
C ASP A 271 -7.61 18.14 5.89
N PRO A 272 -7.32 19.31 5.29
CA PRO A 272 -6.50 20.34 5.94
C PRO A 272 -7.15 20.94 7.19
N ASN A 273 -8.47 20.84 7.32
CA ASN A 273 -9.19 21.38 8.49
C ASN A 273 -9.06 20.49 9.72
N THR A 274 -8.71 19.22 9.52
CA THR A 274 -8.49 18.26 10.61
C THR A 274 -7.00 18.04 10.89
N ASN A 275 -6.11 18.75 10.21
CA ASN A 275 -4.67 18.66 10.41
C ASN A 275 -4.27 19.18 11.80
N LEU A 276 -3.88 18.26 12.67
CA LEU A 276 -3.34 18.54 13.99
C LEU A 276 -1.85 18.20 13.99
N ILE A 277 -1.01 19.22 13.91
CA ILE A 277 0.45 19.07 13.96
C ILE A 277 0.92 19.44 15.36
N ASP A 278 1.73 18.57 15.95
CA ASP A 278 2.31 18.72 17.29
C ASP A 278 1.26 19.03 18.40
N LYS A 279 0.01 18.64 18.14
CA LYS A 279 -1.08 18.75 19.09
C LYS A 279 -1.51 17.34 19.52
N GLY A 280 -1.44 17.08 20.82
CA GLY A 280 -2.01 15.88 21.40
C GLY A 280 -0.99 14.83 21.82
N LEU A 281 -0.39 15.05 23.01
CA LEU A 281 0.32 14.00 23.73
C LEU A 281 -0.60 12.78 24.00
N ASP A 282 -1.92 12.97 24.00
CA ASP A 282 -2.91 11.89 24.13
C ASP A 282 -2.88 10.89 22.98
N MET A 283 -2.34 11.27 21.81
CA MET A 283 -2.17 10.35 20.68
C MET A 283 -1.22 9.17 20.98
N ILE A 284 -0.35 9.28 21.98
CA ILE A 284 0.60 8.19 22.32
C ILE A 284 -0.16 6.91 22.66
N ARG A 285 -1.34 7.02 23.26
CA ARG A 285 -2.19 5.88 23.59
C ARG A 285 -2.74 5.15 22.35
N ASP A 286 -2.93 5.87 21.26
CA ASP A 286 -3.45 5.31 20.01
C ASP A 286 -2.45 4.37 19.34
N PHE A 287 -1.17 4.50 19.68
CA PHE A 287 -0.10 3.65 19.18
C PHE A 287 0.27 2.49 20.12
N ALA A 288 -0.45 2.33 21.24
CA ALA A 288 -0.22 1.21 22.12
C ALA A 288 -0.54 -0.11 21.44
N ARG A 289 0.09 -1.19 21.92
CA ARG A 289 -0.27 -2.54 21.48
C ARG A 289 -1.78 -2.75 21.63
N PRO A 290 -2.51 -3.02 20.54
CA PRO A 290 -3.94 -3.23 20.63
C PRO A 290 -4.26 -4.54 21.36
N SER A 291 -5.36 -4.56 22.11
CA SER A 291 -5.93 -5.80 22.61
C SER A 291 -6.55 -6.59 21.47
N THR A 292 -6.42 -7.91 21.53
CA THR A 292 -7.10 -8.78 20.57
C THR A 292 -8.62 -8.67 20.76
N PRO A 293 -9.38 -8.27 19.73
CA PRO A 293 -10.83 -8.15 19.84
C PRO A 293 -11.48 -9.49 20.18
N PHE A 294 -12.63 -9.44 20.82
CA PHE A 294 -13.38 -10.66 21.12
C PHE A 294 -13.71 -11.45 19.85
N GLY A 295 -13.43 -12.75 19.85
CA GLY A 295 -13.66 -13.64 18.70
C GLY A 295 -12.58 -13.56 17.63
N TYR A 296 -11.48 -12.82 17.85
CA TYR A 296 -10.33 -12.78 16.95
C TYR A 296 -9.23 -13.72 17.41
N THR A 297 -8.49 -14.26 16.45
CA THR A 297 -7.24 -14.98 16.69
C THR A 297 -6.06 -14.02 16.55
N HIS A 298 -5.15 -14.03 17.51
CA HIS A 298 -3.88 -13.30 17.42
C HIS A 298 -2.85 -14.16 16.71
N VAL A 299 -2.36 -13.70 15.56
CA VAL A 299 -1.33 -14.36 14.76
C VAL A 299 -0.07 -13.50 14.80
N VAL A 300 1.05 -14.10 15.19
CA VAL A 300 2.34 -13.39 15.31
C VAL A 300 3.29 -13.90 14.23
N ASP A 301 3.73 -12.98 13.37
CA ASP A 301 4.81 -13.20 12.39
C ASP A 301 6.09 -12.57 12.96
N ASP A 302 7.05 -13.40 13.27
CA ASP A 302 8.36 -12.96 13.78
C ASP A 302 9.44 -13.34 12.74
N PRO A 303 9.87 -12.40 11.89
CA PRO A 303 10.93 -12.66 10.90
C PRO A 303 12.28 -12.93 11.54
N ASN A 304 12.44 -12.64 12.85
CA ASN A 304 13.67 -12.90 13.59
C ASN A 304 13.63 -14.22 14.36
N ALA A 305 12.52 -14.96 14.30
CA ALA A 305 12.43 -16.27 14.93
C ALA A 305 13.32 -17.27 14.16
N PRO A 306 14.05 -18.17 14.86
CA PRO A 306 14.81 -19.20 14.18
C PRO A 306 13.87 -20.07 13.32
N PRO A 307 14.33 -20.54 12.15
CA PRO A 307 13.53 -21.43 11.32
C PRO A 307 13.17 -22.68 12.13
N ARG A 308 11.88 -23.04 12.09
CA ARG A 308 11.37 -24.25 12.74
C ARG A 308 11.70 -25.49 11.94
#